data_1f23a6bdd042b36e3be3e3eca088a709
#
_entry.id   1f23a6bdd042b36e3be3e3eca088a709
#
_cell.length_a   1.000
_cell.length_b   1.000
_cell.length_c   1.000
_cell.angle_alpha   90.00
_cell.angle_beta   90.00
_cell.angle_gamma   90.00
#
_symmetry.space_group_name_H-M   'P 1'
#
loop_
_entity.id
_entity.type
_entity.pdbx_description
1 polymer ?
#
loop_
_entity_poly.entity_id
_entity_poly.type
_entity_poly.pdbx_seq_one_letter_code
_entity_poly.pdbx_strand_id
1 'polypeptide(L)'
;MGIHALPLTLLLAVQPQPQTQAASQAQPVPMGEVAYQMALLEGGIPELQLACADAARFNLKPRLQELRDRLMLVAPAPQPFPVVMANARALLTCKAPASAQVVLNRFGPGPGQQRRQWLLLDWRAASASLDHRRAALALRRLANGDLASLDQEQLVVGVSEDGQPLTRSALDLLAEHEEASGQLDRAAAVLLAGRTPGVVAARRYGLVAEWLQTLGQPSSDALLEAALDQAAADQAWSTAVDLLRLQLRLNLQAGGDGSRARQRLERLSRRLDDRYTLLQRSDADPDALDQQLRSPRQPGGHAALGESSSAGSPVIAPSPSP
;
A
#
# COMPACT_ATOMS: atom_id res chain seq x y z
N MET A 1 -62.25 -39.19 -33.58
CA MET A 1 -62.08 -38.56 -32.27
C MET A 1 -60.99 -37.50 -32.42
N GLY A 2 -61.34 -36.27 -32.64
CA GLY A 2 -60.43 -35.16 -32.85
C GLY A 2 -60.12 -34.46 -31.52
N ILE A 3 -58.85 -34.23 -31.25
CA ILE A 3 -58.38 -33.47 -30.10
C ILE A 3 -57.96 -32.09 -30.63
N HIS A 4 -58.77 -31.06 -30.31
CA HIS A 4 -58.44 -29.66 -30.59
C HIS A 4 -57.43 -29.14 -29.60
N ALA A 5 -56.26 -28.73 -30.10
CA ALA A 5 -55.24 -28.00 -29.33
C ALA A 5 -55.57 -26.49 -29.37
N LEU A 6 -55.81 -25.89 -28.21
CA LEU A 6 -55.95 -24.43 -28.01
C LEU A 6 -54.55 -23.80 -27.86
N PRO A 7 -54.27 -22.66 -28.51
CA PRO A 7 -53.03 -21.94 -28.26
C PRO A 7 -53.13 -21.09 -27.00
N LEU A 8 -52.17 -21.31 -26.08
CA LEU A 8 -52.01 -20.52 -24.86
C LEU A 8 -51.24 -19.23 -25.19
N THR A 9 -51.97 -18.11 -25.24
CA THR A 9 -51.35 -16.78 -25.45
C THR A 9 -50.78 -16.27 -24.12
N LEU A 10 -49.46 -16.24 -24.01
CA LEU A 10 -48.76 -15.69 -22.84
C LEU A 10 -48.75 -14.16 -22.94
N LEU A 11 -49.56 -13.48 -22.12
CA LEU A 11 -49.52 -12.04 -21.91
C LEU A 11 -48.34 -11.72 -20.99
N LEU A 12 -47.21 -11.21 -21.53
CA LEU A 12 -46.12 -10.63 -20.78
C LEU A 12 -46.59 -9.30 -20.18
N ALA A 13 -46.89 -9.31 -18.89
CA ALA A 13 -47.07 -8.10 -18.11
C ALA A 13 -45.74 -7.39 -17.90
N VAL A 14 -45.56 -6.27 -18.58
CA VAL A 14 -44.45 -5.36 -18.33
C VAL A 14 -44.69 -4.69 -16.97
N GLN A 15 -43.94 -5.14 -15.95
CA GLN A 15 -43.93 -4.45 -14.67
C GLN A 15 -43.10 -3.16 -14.81
N PRO A 16 -43.63 -1.99 -14.38
CA PRO A 16 -42.85 -0.76 -14.31
C PRO A 16 -41.77 -0.97 -13.25
N GLN A 17 -40.49 -0.89 -13.67
CA GLN A 17 -39.36 -0.87 -12.75
C GLN A 17 -39.48 0.37 -11.86
N PRO A 18 -39.34 0.23 -10.51
CA PRO A 18 -39.24 1.38 -9.65
C PRO A 18 -37.97 2.16 -10.04
N GLN A 19 -38.14 3.38 -10.53
CA GLN A 19 -37.07 4.32 -10.71
C GLN A 19 -36.47 4.60 -9.34
N THR A 20 -35.34 3.97 -9.04
CA THR A 20 -34.51 4.33 -7.89
C THR A 20 -34.09 5.77 -8.11
N GLN A 21 -34.79 6.72 -7.50
CA GLN A 21 -34.34 8.10 -7.39
C GLN A 21 -32.95 8.05 -6.77
N ALA A 22 -31.90 8.29 -7.57
CA ALA A 22 -30.57 8.53 -7.08
C ALA A 22 -30.69 9.70 -6.08
N ALA A 23 -30.63 9.37 -4.79
CA ALA A 23 -30.58 10.37 -3.75
C ALA A 23 -29.42 11.29 -4.10
N SER A 24 -29.74 12.53 -4.46
CA SER A 24 -28.77 13.58 -4.73
C SER A 24 -27.91 13.67 -3.48
N GLN A 25 -26.71 13.11 -3.52
CA GLN A 25 -25.76 13.20 -2.41
C GLN A 25 -25.39 14.68 -2.31
N ALA A 26 -26.03 15.35 -1.33
CA ALA A 26 -25.70 16.75 -1.01
C ALA A 26 -24.19 16.83 -0.81
N GLN A 27 -23.54 17.70 -1.55
CA GLN A 27 -22.09 17.90 -1.38
C GLN A 27 -21.82 18.27 0.07
N PRO A 28 -20.86 17.61 0.72
CA PRO A 28 -20.53 17.93 2.10
C PRO A 28 -20.08 19.39 2.18
N VAL A 29 -20.67 20.15 3.09
CA VAL A 29 -20.33 21.55 3.39
C VAL A 29 -19.59 21.61 4.72
N PRO A 30 -18.60 22.53 4.87
CA PRO A 30 -17.92 22.71 6.14
C PRO A 30 -18.84 23.19 7.24
N MET A 31 -18.45 22.89 8.50
CA MET A 31 -19.14 23.35 9.70
C MET A 31 -19.35 24.87 9.66
N GLY A 32 -20.59 25.34 9.88
CA GLY A 32 -20.94 26.74 9.90
C GLY A 32 -20.21 27.51 11.01
N GLU A 33 -19.98 28.82 10.81
CA GLU A 33 -19.18 29.62 11.73
C GLU A 33 -19.68 29.60 13.17
N VAL A 34 -21.00 29.71 13.38
CA VAL A 34 -21.58 29.70 14.72
C VAL A 34 -21.28 28.37 15.46
N ALA A 35 -21.50 27.24 14.79
CA ALA A 35 -21.22 25.93 15.37
C ALA A 35 -19.73 25.73 15.63
N TYR A 36 -18.87 26.24 14.74
CA TYR A 36 -17.42 26.22 14.93
C TYR A 36 -17.01 27.03 16.16
N GLN A 37 -17.50 28.26 16.30
CA GLN A 37 -17.17 29.12 17.45
C GLN A 37 -17.67 28.54 18.76
N MET A 38 -18.86 27.92 18.80
CA MET A 38 -19.36 27.20 19.98
C MET A 38 -18.43 26.05 20.36
N ALA A 39 -18.02 25.23 19.37
CA ALA A 39 -17.08 24.13 19.61
C ALA A 39 -15.73 24.64 20.14
N LEU A 40 -15.21 25.74 19.58
CA LEU A 40 -13.92 26.31 19.95
C LEU A 40 -13.93 26.90 21.38
N LEU A 41 -14.98 27.64 21.76
CA LEU A 41 -15.03 28.38 23.01
C LEU A 41 -15.52 27.50 24.17
N GLU A 42 -16.56 26.69 23.96
CA GLU A 42 -17.27 25.97 25.01
C GLU A 42 -17.10 24.44 24.91
N GLY A 43 -16.64 23.94 23.74
CA GLY A 43 -16.51 22.51 23.48
C GLY A 43 -15.45 21.83 24.34
N GLY A 44 -15.75 20.59 24.77
CA GLY A 44 -14.78 19.66 25.33
C GLY A 44 -13.96 18.94 24.23
N ILE A 45 -13.13 17.99 24.63
CA ILE A 45 -12.27 17.24 23.69
C ILE A 45 -13.07 16.56 22.56
N PRO A 46 -14.25 15.93 22.79
CA PRO A 46 -15.03 15.31 21.71
C PRO A 46 -15.52 16.33 20.66
N GLU A 47 -16.07 17.46 21.09
CA GLU A 47 -16.59 18.51 20.20
C GLU A 47 -15.44 19.14 19.39
N LEU A 48 -14.31 19.40 20.03
CA LEU A 48 -13.10 19.88 19.37
C LEU A 48 -12.57 18.86 18.36
N GLN A 49 -12.63 17.56 18.66
CA GLN A 49 -12.22 16.49 17.72
C GLN A 49 -13.12 16.46 16.48
N LEU A 50 -14.43 16.64 16.62
CA LEU A 50 -15.37 16.74 15.49
C LEU A 50 -15.07 17.96 14.63
N ALA A 51 -14.84 19.12 15.26
CA ALA A 51 -14.45 20.33 14.54
C ALA A 51 -13.10 20.19 13.82
N CYS A 52 -12.13 19.47 14.43
CA CYS A 52 -10.87 19.12 13.79
C CYS A 52 -11.08 18.21 12.54
N ALA A 53 -11.96 17.21 12.64
CA ALA A 53 -12.26 16.32 11.52
C ALA A 53 -12.87 17.09 10.35
N ASP A 54 -13.80 17.99 10.64
CA ASP A 54 -14.40 18.88 9.63
C ASP A 54 -13.33 19.80 9.00
N ALA A 55 -12.59 20.55 9.80
CA ALA A 55 -11.56 21.44 9.32
C ALA A 55 -10.45 20.72 8.52
N ALA A 56 -10.10 19.48 8.90
CA ALA A 56 -9.14 18.66 8.17
C ALA A 56 -9.69 18.18 6.82
N ARG A 57 -10.99 17.80 6.77
CA ARG A 57 -11.67 17.39 5.55
C ARG A 57 -11.70 18.48 4.49
N PHE A 58 -11.93 19.71 4.91
CA PHE A 58 -12.01 20.89 4.02
C PHE A 58 -10.71 21.68 3.94
N ASN A 59 -9.62 21.18 4.54
CA ASN A 59 -8.31 21.81 4.55
C ASN A 59 -8.30 23.26 5.07
N LEU A 60 -9.10 23.52 6.12
CA LEU A 60 -9.27 24.85 6.74
C LEU A 60 -8.12 25.10 7.74
N LYS A 61 -6.93 25.43 7.22
CA LYS A 61 -5.69 25.59 8.02
C LYS A 61 -5.83 26.56 9.21
N PRO A 62 -6.46 27.75 9.10
CA PRO A 62 -6.63 28.63 10.26
C PRO A 62 -7.43 27.97 11.39
N ARG A 63 -8.56 27.34 11.07
CA ARG A 63 -9.37 26.62 12.08
C ARG A 63 -8.61 25.46 12.74
N LEU A 64 -7.82 24.71 11.95
CA LEU A 64 -6.98 23.65 12.51
C LEU A 64 -5.96 24.19 13.51
N GLN A 65 -5.39 25.37 13.25
CA GLN A 65 -4.46 26.03 14.17
C GLN A 65 -5.15 26.41 15.48
N GLU A 66 -6.28 27.10 15.42
CA GLU A 66 -7.05 27.54 16.60
C GLU A 66 -7.53 26.37 17.44
N LEU A 67 -8.06 25.30 16.81
CA LEU A 67 -8.49 24.07 17.48
C LEU A 67 -7.32 23.36 18.16
N ARG A 68 -6.17 23.30 17.52
CA ARG A 68 -4.95 22.74 18.14
C ARG A 68 -4.57 23.52 19.38
N ASP A 69 -4.51 24.84 19.29
CA ASP A 69 -4.12 25.68 20.41
C ASP A 69 -5.12 25.54 21.56
N ARG A 70 -6.41 25.46 21.27
CA ARG A 70 -7.45 25.19 22.26
C ARG A 70 -7.28 23.79 22.91
N LEU A 71 -7.01 22.73 22.13
CA LEU A 71 -6.78 21.37 22.64
C LEU A 71 -5.57 21.30 23.58
N MET A 72 -4.55 22.11 23.37
CA MET A 72 -3.41 22.18 24.28
C MET A 72 -3.77 22.78 25.65
N LEU A 73 -4.84 23.57 25.74
CA LEU A 73 -5.28 24.32 26.93
C LEU A 73 -6.51 23.68 27.62
N VAL A 74 -7.35 22.94 26.88
CA VAL A 74 -8.67 22.48 27.37
C VAL A 74 -8.60 21.59 28.60
N ALA A 75 -7.52 20.88 28.77
CA ALA A 75 -7.30 19.99 29.91
C ALA A 75 -5.86 20.12 30.40
N PRO A 76 -5.60 21.04 31.38
CA PRO A 76 -4.27 21.23 31.93
C PRO A 76 -3.77 19.99 32.71
N ALA A 77 -2.45 19.88 32.86
CA ALA A 77 -1.84 18.81 33.66
C ALA A 77 -2.10 19.06 35.19
N PRO A 78 -2.23 18.00 36.02
CA PRO A 78 -2.15 16.58 35.68
C PRO A 78 -3.46 16.05 35.06
N GLN A 79 -3.33 15.16 34.04
CA GLN A 79 -4.48 14.57 33.39
C GLN A 79 -4.55 13.06 33.62
N PRO A 80 -5.73 12.48 33.87
CA PRO A 80 -5.89 11.03 33.92
C PRO A 80 -5.70 10.42 32.50
N PHE A 81 -5.28 9.16 32.47
CA PHE A 81 -4.97 8.43 31.23
C PHE A 81 -6.04 8.57 30.12
N PRO A 82 -7.36 8.39 30.39
CA PRO A 82 -8.38 8.51 29.35
C PRO A 82 -8.41 9.90 28.70
N VAL A 83 -8.19 10.95 29.48
CA VAL A 83 -8.19 12.34 28.99
C VAL A 83 -6.96 12.60 28.11
N VAL A 84 -5.77 12.14 28.52
CA VAL A 84 -4.54 12.23 27.71
C VAL A 84 -4.73 11.52 26.38
N MET A 85 -5.30 10.31 26.39
CA MET A 85 -5.53 9.52 25.17
C MET A 85 -6.56 10.18 24.25
N ALA A 86 -7.65 10.73 24.79
CA ALA A 86 -8.66 11.45 24.01
C ALA A 86 -8.07 12.72 23.38
N ASN A 87 -7.35 13.51 24.15
CA ASN A 87 -6.73 14.76 23.69
C ASN A 87 -5.68 14.49 22.60
N ALA A 88 -4.81 13.51 22.79
CA ALA A 88 -3.81 13.13 21.76
C ALA A 88 -4.47 12.65 20.47
N ARG A 89 -5.59 11.88 20.55
CA ARG A 89 -6.36 11.50 19.35
C ARG A 89 -6.97 12.71 18.65
N ALA A 90 -7.56 13.64 19.39
CA ALA A 90 -8.11 14.87 18.85
C ALA A 90 -7.04 15.70 18.12
N LEU A 91 -5.84 15.83 18.71
CA LEU A 91 -4.71 16.52 18.09
C LEU A 91 -4.23 15.83 16.82
N LEU A 92 -4.21 14.50 16.76
CA LEU A 92 -3.92 13.77 15.51
C LEU A 92 -4.99 14.03 14.44
N THR A 93 -6.26 14.10 14.82
CA THR A 93 -7.34 14.49 13.91
C THR A 93 -7.14 15.92 13.37
N CYS A 94 -6.68 16.82 14.22
CA CYS A 94 -6.28 18.19 13.87
C CYS A 94 -4.99 18.30 13.04
N LYS A 95 -4.41 17.17 12.55
CA LYS A 95 -3.13 17.17 11.83
C LYS A 95 -1.97 17.79 12.62
N ALA A 96 -1.99 17.62 13.95
CA ALA A 96 -0.99 18.17 14.87
C ALA A 96 -0.24 17.06 15.64
N PRO A 97 0.53 16.18 14.96
CA PRO A 97 1.16 15.02 15.57
C PRO A 97 2.21 15.41 16.63
N ALA A 98 2.97 16.48 16.41
CA ALA A 98 3.94 16.96 17.40
C ALA A 98 3.24 17.40 18.72
N SER A 99 2.10 18.09 18.63
CA SER A 99 1.30 18.46 19.80
C SER A 99 0.72 17.22 20.50
N ALA A 100 0.30 16.20 19.74
CA ALA A 100 -0.14 14.93 20.30
C ALA A 100 0.97 14.24 21.12
N GLN A 101 2.21 14.26 20.64
CA GLN A 101 3.37 13.74 21.38
C GLN A 101 3.61 14.51 22.70
N VAL A 102 3.49 15.83 22.69
CA VAL A 102 3.60 16.64 23.90
C VAL A 102 2.55 16.24 24.94
N VAL A 103 1.30 16.04 24.50
CA VAL A 103 0.22 15.59 25.39
C VAL A 103 0.46 14.17 25.90
N LEU A 104 0.87 13.23 25.06
CA LEU A 104 1.19 11.86 25.45
C LEU A 104 2.29 11.82 26.52
N ASN A 105 3.30 12.67 26.41
CA ASN A 105 4.41 12.73 27.37
C ASN A 105 3.98 13.21 28.77
N ARG A 106 2.76 13.79 28.92
CA ARG A 106 2.22 14.19 30.24
C ARG A 106 1.89 13.01 31.14
N PHE A 107 1.66 11.82 30.58
CA PHE A 107 1.28 10.64 31.36
C PHE A 107 2.35 9.53 31.31
N GLY A 108 2.94 9.27 30.17
CA GLY A 108 3.85 8.13 29.97
C GLY A 108 3.12 6.78 29.84
N PRO A 109 3.88 5.72 29.48
CA PRO A 109 3.31 4.38 29.30
C PRO A 109 3.09 3.70 30.66
N GLY A 110 1.83 3.65 31.10
CA GLY A 110 1.41 2.87 32.28
C GLY A 110 1.56 1.35 32.04
N PRO A 111 1.29 0.51 33.06
CA PRO A 111 1.38 -0.94 32.94
C PRO A 111 0.21 -1.55 32.09
N GLY A 112 0.37 -2.80 31.66
CA GLY A 112 -0.69 -3.61 31.08
C GLY A 112 -1.30 -3.01 29.80
N GLN A 113 -2.63 -3.04 29.72
CA GLN A 113 -3.37 -2.58 28.52
C GLN A 113 -3.18 -1.08 28.27
N GLN A 114 -3.02 -0.26 29.29
CA GLN A 114 -2.76 1.17 29.13
C GLN A 114 -1.43 1.41 28.42
N ARG A 115 -0.39 0.61 28.74
CA ARG A 115 0.90 0.65 28.05
C ARG A 115 0.74 0.40 26.56
N ARG A 116 -0.01 -0.65 26.17
CA ARG A 116 -0.25 -0.99 24.77
C ARG A 116 -0.97 0.16 24.05
N GLN A 117 -2.05 0.69 24.62
CA GLN A 117 -2.81 1.79 24.02
C GLN A 117 -1.94 3.04 23.84
N TRP A 118 -1.12 3.36 24.85
CA TRP A 118 -0.21 4.50 24.81
C TRP A 118 0.84 4.32 23.70
N LEU A 119 1.49 3.16 23.62
CA LEU A 119 2.52 2.87 22.62
C LEU A 119 1.98 2.92 21.20
N LEU A 120 0.77 2.41 20.96
CA LEU A 120 0.12 2.48 19.65
C LEU A 120 -0.19 3.93 19.25
N LEU A 121 -0.61 4.76 20.18
CA LEU A 121 -0.89 6.16 19.88
C LEU A 121 0.40 6.97 19.70
N ASP A 122 1.45 6.67 20.48
CA ASP A 122 2.78 7.27 20.35
C ASP A 122 3.41 6.91 18.99
N TRP A 123 3.35 5.63 18.58
CA TRP A 123 3.74 5.21 17.26
C TRP A 123 3.00 6.00 16.17
N ARG A 124 1.67 6.12 16.28
CA ARG A 124 0.84 6.83 15.31
C ARG A 124 1.21 8.31 15.21
N ALA A 125 1.46 8.95 16.32
CA ALA A 125 1.88 10.35 16.38
C ALA A 125 3.29 10.53 15.78
N ALA A 126 4.23 9.64 16.12
CA ALA A 126 5.58 9.65 15.61
C ALA A 126 5.61 9.39 14.09
N SER A 127 4.85 8.41 13.62
CA SER A 127 4.70 8.10 12.19
C SER A 127 4.14 9.30 11.40
N ALA A 128 3.10 9.95 11.93
CA ALA A 128 2.49 11.12 11.30
C ALA A 128 3.39 12.36 11.29
N SER A 129 4.39 12.44 12.18
CA SER A 129 5.40 13.51 12.20
C SER A 129 6.70 13.13 11.50
N LEU A 130 6.78 11.94 10.88
CA LEU A 130 7.97 11.37 10.26
C LEU A 130 9.15 11.18 11.23
N ASP A 131 8.86 11.09 12.53
CA ASP A 131 9.85 10.72 13.54
C ASP A 131 10.02 9.19 13.58
N HIS A 132 10.73 8.68 12.57
CA HIS A 132 10.93 7.25 12.38
C HIS A 132 11.63 6.58 13.57
N ARG A 133 12.55 7.27 14.22
CA ARG A 133 13.26 6.73 15.40
C ARG A 133 12.30 6.50 16.57
N ARG A 134 11.44 7.47 16.84
CA ARG A 134 10.43 7.36 17.92
C ARG A 134 9.38 6.31 17.56
N ALA A 135 8.93 6.26 16.31
CA ALA A 135 7.99 5.26 15.82
C ALA A 135 8.56 3.83 15.98
N ALA A 136 9.80 3.60 15.56
CA ALA A 136 10.48 2.32 15.75
C ALA A 136 10.60 1.96 17.25
N LEU A 137 10.98 2.91 18.09
CA LEU A 137 11.08 2.68 19.54
C LEU A 137 9.74 2.28 20.16
N ALA A 138 8.64 2.92 19.75
CA ALA A 138 7.30 2.59 20.24
C ALA A 138 6.92 1.15 19.87
N LEU A 139 7.14 0.72 18.61
CA LEU A 139 6.87 -0.65 18.17
C LEU A 139 7.81 -1.68 18.82
N ARG A 140 9.09 -1.39 19.02
CA ARG A 140 9.99 -2.26 19.78
C ARG A 140 9.53 -2.47 21.23
N ARG A 141 9.07 -1.40 21.88
CA ARG A 141 8.50 -1.49 23.22
C ARG A 141 7.17 -2.25 23.26
N LEU A 142 6.39 -2.20 22.16
CA LEU A 142 5.17 -2.99 21.98
C LEU A 142 5.50 -4.49 21.89
N ALA A 143 6.55 -4.86 21.14
CA ALA A 143 7.06 -6.23 21.01
C ALA A 143 7.52 -6.82 22.35
N ASN A 144 7.91 -5.99 23.31
CA ASN A 144 8.36 -6.39 24.64
C ASN A 144 9.43 -7.51 24.65
N GLY A 145 10.38 -7.43 23.70
CA GLY A 145 11.48 -8.39 23.54
C GLY A 145 11.20 -9.53 22.52
N ASP A 146 9.95 -9.80 22.16
CA ASP A 146 9.60 -10.77 21.11
C ASP A 146 9.15 -10.07 19.83
N LEU A 147 10.09 -9.81 18.90
CA LEU A 147 9.80 -9.18 17.62
C LEU A 147 8.80 -9.99 16.79
N ALA A 148 8.85 -11.34 16.87
CA ALA A 148 7.95 -12.18 16.11
C ALA A 148 6.47 -11.99 16.49
N SER A 149 6.18 -11.52 17.70
CA SER A 149 4.81 -11.20 18.13
C SER A 149 4.17 -10.08 17.30
N LEU A 150 4.97 -9.17 16.73
CA LEU A 150 4.50 -8.09 15.87
C LEU A 150 4.04 -8.57 14.50
N ASP A 151 4.39 -9.77 14.09
CA ASP A 151 4.04 -10.31 12.77
C ASP A 151 2.51 -10.47 12.60
N GLN A 152 1.81 -10.86 13.67
CA GLN A 152 0.35 -11.01 13.68
C GLN A 152 -0.40 -9.74 14.11
N GLU A 153 0.32 -8.75 14.60
CA GLU A 153 -0.27 -7.48 15.05
C GLU A 153 -0.56 -6.59 13.83
N GLN A 154 -1.86 -6.42 13.51
CA GLN A 154 -2.30 -5.60 12.39
C GLN A 154 -2.60 -4.17 12.84
N LEU A 155 -1.91 -3.20 12.27
CA LEU A 155 -2.09 -1.78 12.60
C LEU A 155 -2.76 -1.04 11.43
N VAL A 156 -3.74 -0.20 11.75
CA VAL A 156 -4.42 0.64 10.76
C VAL A 156 -3.50 1.78 10.34
N VAL A 157 -3.12 1.81 9.07
CA VAL A 157 -2.25 2.82 8.46
C VAL A 157 -3.02 3.85 7.63
N GLY A 158 -4.26 3.56 7.28
CA GLY A 158 -5.09 4.44 6.47
C GLY A 158 -6.50 3.89 6.31
N VAL A 159 -7.25 4.52 5.41
CA VAL A 159 -8.59 4.10 5.01
C VAL A 159 -8.63 4.09 3.49
N SER A 160 -9.19 3.06 2.88
CA SER A 160 -9.38 2.97 1.43
C SER A 160 -10.44 3.95 0.94
N GLU A 161 -10.60 4.10 -0.37
CA GLU A 161 -11.66 4.92 -0.99
C GLU A 161 -13.06 4.45 -0.59
N ASP A 162 -13.23 3.14 -0.35
CA ASP A 162 -14.49 2.52 0.10
C ASP A 162 -14.72 2.64 1.62
N GLY A 163 -13.86 3.37 2.34
CA GLY A 163 -13.96 3.58 3.78
C GLY A 163 -13.47 2.39 4.63
N GLN A 164 -12.87 1.35 4.03
CA GLN A 164 -12.34 0.21 4.76
C GLN A 164 -10.96 0.52 5.36
N PRO A 165 -10.66 0.05 6.59
CA PRO A 165 -9.36 0.26 7.19
C PRO A 165 -8.26 -0.50 6.42
N LEU A 166 -7.22 0.22 6.01
CA LEU A 166 -6.00 -0.37 5.47
C LEU A 166 -5.10 -0.76 6.62
N THR A 167 -4.78 -2.04 6.73
CA THR A 167 -3.93 -2.56 7.79
C THR A 167 -2.60 -3.08 7.26
N ARG A 168 -1.57 -3.02 8.10
CA ARG A 168 -0.25 -3.59 7.83
C ARG A 168 0.29 -4.26 9.09
N SER A 169 1.12 -5.28 8.93
CA SER A 169 1.82 -5.91 10.04
C SER A 169 2.70 -4.90 10.79
N ALA A 170 2.62 -4.90 12.11
CA ALA A 170 3.48 -4.05 12.95
C ALA A 170 4.97 -4.39 12.76
N LEU A 171 5.30 -5.63 12.41
CA LEU A 171 6.66 -6.05 12.09
C LEU A 171 7.19 -5.33 10.84
N ASP A 172 6.40 -5.31 9.77
CA ASP A 172 6.79 -4.65 8.52
C ASP A 172 6.92 -3.14 8.71
N LEU A 173 6.00 -2.53 9.48
CA LEU A 173 6.07 -1.10 9.84
C LEU A 173 7.30 -0.77 10.69
N LEU A 174 7.69 -1.64 11.62
CA LEU A 174 8.92 -1.47 12.39
C LEU A 174 10.16 -1.49 11.50
N ALA A 175 10.22 -2.47 10.58
CA ALA A 175 11.35 -2.56 9.63
C ALA A 175 11.45 -1.31 8.75
N GLU A 176 10.32 -0.81 8.24
CA GLU A 176 10.25 0.42 7.45
C GLU A 176 10.75 1.65 8.22
N HIS A 177 10.41 1.76 9.50
CA HIS A 177 10.91 2.87 10.32
C HIS A 177 12.41 2.74 10.64
N GLU A 178 12.93 1.53 10.84
CA GLU A 178 14.37 1.32 11.01
C GLU A 178 15.12 1.64 9.71
N GLU A 179 14.61 1.19 8.55
CA GLU A 179 15.16 1.52 7.23
C GLU A 179 15.19 3.03 7.01
N ALA A 180 14.05 3.72 7.20
CA ALA A 180 13.96 5.17 7.04
C ALA A 180 14.87 5.95 8.01
N SER A 181 15.28 5.32 9.11
CA SER A 181 16.27 5.85 10.06
C SER A 181 17.71 5.52 9.68
N GLY A 182 17.94 4.83 8.55
CA GLY A 182 19.26 4.38 8.10
C GLY A 182 19.82 3.16 8.85
N GLN A 183 18.99 2.44 9.63
CA GLN A 183 19.40 1.29 10.45
C GLN A 183 19.08 -0.02 9.71
N LEU A 184 19.72 -0.24 8.53
CA LEU A 184 19.42 -1.38 7.65
C LEU A 184 19.68 -2.73 8.33
N ASP A 185 20.70 -2.84 9.17
CA ASP A 185 21.00 -4.04 9.96
C ASP A 185 19.86 -4.40 10.91
N ARG A 186 19.29 -3.40 11.58
CA ARG A 186 18.13 -3.58 12.47
C ARG A 186 16.86 -3.88 11.70
N ALA A 187 16.65 -3.23 10.56
CA ALA A 187 15.51 -3.50 9.68
C ALA A 187 15.54 -4.95 9.18
N ALA A 188 16.70 -5.43 8.75
CA ALA A 188 16.92 -6.81 8.34
C ALA A 188 16.61 -7.80 9.48
N ALA A 189 17.15 -7.57 10.68
CA ALA A 189 16.90 -8.41 11.84
C ALA A 189 15.40 -8.47 12.21
N VAL A 190 14.68 -7.36 12.05
CA VAL A 190 13.22 -7.29 12.30
C VAL A 190 12.47 -8.18 11.32
N LEU A 191 12.70 -8.05 10.00
CA LEU A 191 11.99 -8.85 9.00
C LEU A 191 12.30 -10.34 9.11
N LEU A 192 13.55 -10.71 9.46
CA LEU A 192 13.96 -12.10 9.68
C LEU A 192 13.32 -12.73 10.94
N ALA A 193 12.83 -11.93 11.87
CA ALA A 193 12.06 -12.43 13.01
C ALA A 193 10.63 -12.85 12.65
N GLY A 194 10.13 -12.48 11.47
CA GLY A 194 8.79 -12.84 10.99
C GLY A 194 8.61 -14.34 10.81
N ARG A 195 7.41 -14.82 11.11
CA ARG A 195 7.05 -16.25 11.03
C ARG A 195 6.01 -16.57 9.96
N THR A 196 5.40 -15.55 9.36
CA THR A 196 4.40 -15.74 8.29
C THR A 196 5.11 -16.28 7.04
N PRO A 197 4.78 -17.51 6.57
CA PRO A 197 5.45 -18.14 5.43
C PRO A 197 4.91 -17.60 4.09
N GLY A 198 5.41 -18.17 3.00
CA GLY A 198 4.90 -17.97 1.65
C GLY A 198 5.27 -16.61 1.08
N VAL A 199 4.34 -15.98 0.36
CA VAL A 199 4.59 -14.72 -0.35
C VAL A 199 5.05 -13.58 0.58
N VAL A 200 4.61 -13.57 1.84
CA VAL A 200 5.03 -12.58 2.83
C VAL A 200 6.51 -12.77 3.17
N ALA A 201 6.91 -14.00 3.51
CA ALA A 201 8.31 -14.33 3.76
C ALA A 201 9.18 -14.06 2.52
N ALA A 202 8.70 -14.41 1.33
CA ALA A 202 9.40 -14.18 0.07
C ALA A 202 9.75 -12.70 -0.14
N ARG A 203 8.78 -11.80 0.05
CA ARG A 203 8.99 -10.34 -0.05
C ARG A 203 9.96 -9.82 1.00
N ARG A 204 9.83 -10.28 2.26
CA ARG A 204 10.71 -9.90 3.36
C ARG A 204 12.16 -10.31 3.08
N TYR A 205 12.37 -11.56 2.66
CA TYR A 205 13.72 -12.04 2.33
C TYR A 205 14.34 -11.29 1.16
N GLY A 206 13.53 -10.91 0.15
CA GLY A 206 13.98 -10.07 -0.94
C GLY A 206 14.49 -8.70 -0.46
N LEU A 207 13.73 -8.01 0.39
CA LEU A 207 14.13 -6.72 0.98
C LEU A 207 15.40 -6.88 1.83
N VAL A 208 15.46 -7.91 2.68
CA VAL A 208 16.63 -8.16 3.52
C VAL A 208 17.87 -8.42 2.67
N ALA A 209 17.73 -9.21 1.58
CA ALA A 209 18.85 -9.47 0.67
C ALA A 209 19.39 -8.18 0.03
N GLU A 210 18.53 -7.24 -0.35
CA GLU A 210 18.92 -5.94 -0.90
C GLU A 210 19.64 -5.09 0.15
N TRP A 211 19.15 -5.04 1.39
CA TRP A 211 19.81 -4.31 2.47
C TRP A 211 21.16 -4.92 2.85
N LEU A 212 21.26 -6.25 2.93
CA LEU A 212 22.53 -6.93 3.23
C LEU A 212 23.58 -6.71 2.14
N GLN A 213 23.15 -6.68 0.87
CA GLN A 213 24.05 -6.31 -0.24
C GLN A 213 24.58 -4.88 -0.07
N THR A 214 23.70 -3.94 0.28
CA THR A 214 24.09 -2.55 0.55
C THR A 214 25.10 -2.45 1.70
N LEU A 215 24.97 -3.33 2.71
CA LEU A 215 25.89 -3.44 3.84
C LEU A 215 27.17 -4.26 3.53
N GLY A 216 27.32 -4.75 2.30
CA GLY A 216 28.48 -5.57 1.89
C GLY A 216 28.50 -6.97 2.51
N GLN A 217 27.36 -7.50 2.95
CA GLN A 217 27.28 -8.82 3.57
C GLN A 217 27.05 -9.94 2.53
N PRO A 218 27.73 -11.09 2.62
CA PRO A 218 27.72 -12.12 1.57
C PRO A 218 26.47 -13.01 1.55
N SER A 219 25.55 -12.87 2.51
CA SER A 219 24.38 -13.76 2.66
C SER A 219 23.19 -13.42 1.76
N SER A 220 23.27 -12.38 0.94
CA SER A 220 22.17 -11.89 0.10
C SER A 220 21.66 -12.94 -0.91
N ASP A 221 22.55 -13.70 -1.55
CA ASP A 221 22.15 -14.71 -2.55
C ASP A 221 21.40 -15.90 -1.92
N ALA A 222 21.85 -16.38 -0.77
CA ALA A 222 21.18 -17.47 -0.04
C ALA A 222 19.75 -17.06 0.41
N LEU A 223 19.57 -15.80 0.82
CA LEU A 223 18.24 -15.30 1.16
C LEU A 223 17.33 -15.16 -0.05
N LEU A 224 17.87 -14.78 -1.21
CA LEU A 224 17.08 -14.75 -2.45
C LEU A 224 16.65 -16.14 -2.89
N GLU A 225 17.50 -17.17 -2.74
CA GLU A 225 17.08 -18.55 -3.00
C GLU A 225 15.95 -18.96 -2.05
N ALA A 226 16.07 -18.69 -0.75
CA ALA A 226 15.01 -18.98 0.22
C ALA A 226 13.71 -18.17 -0.11
N ALA A 227 13.83 -16.93 -0.57
CA ALA A 227 12.70 -16.13 -1.02
C ALA A 227 11.99 -16.76 -2.22
N LEU A 228 12.75 -17.27 -3.20
CA LEU A 228 12.22 -17.94 -4.38
C LEU A 228 11.49 -19.24 -4.02
N ASP A 229 12.04 -20.01 -3.05
CA ASP A 229 11.39 -21.21 -2.55
C ASP A 229 10.03 -20.89 -1.87
N GLN A 230 9.97 -19.82 -1.05
CA GLN A 230 8.73 -19.36 -0.45
C GLN A 230 7.70 -18.89 -1.50
N ALA A 231 8.14 -18.13 -2.51
CA ALA A 231 7.26 -17.69 -3.59
C ALA A 231 6.73 -18.86 -4.43
N ALA A 232 7.58 -19.87 -4.68
CA ALA A 232 7.20 -21.07 -5.41
C ALA A 232 6.18 -21.92 -4.63
N ALA A 233 6.36 -22.07 -3.31
CA ALA A 233 5.44 -22.81 -2.45
C ALA A 233 4.01 -22.24 -2.49
N ASP A 234 3.88 -20.91 -2.57
CA ASP A 234 2.59 -20.21 -2.67
C ASP A 234 2.13 -20.00 -4.13
N GLN A 235 2.87 -20.51 -5.12
CA GLN A 235 2.62 -20.26 -6.55
C GLN A 235 2.57 -18.76 -6.90
N ALA A 236 3.25 -17.92 -6.12
CA ALA A 236 3.32 -16.46 -6.28
C ALA A 236 4.31 -16.08 -7.40
N TRP A 237 3.96 -16.43 -8.65
CA TRP A 237 4.87 -16.33 -9.79
C TRP A 237 5.30 -14.91 -10.11
N SER A 238 4.42 -13.91 -9.93
CA SER A 238 4.80 -12.49 -10.06
C SER A 238 5.90 -12.10 -9.08
N THR A 239 5.77 -12.51 -7.81
CA THR A 239 6.80 -12.30 -6.79
C THR A 239 8.10 -13.04 -7.16
N ALA A 240 8.02 -14.26 -7.68
CA ALA A 240 9.20 -14.99 -8.14
C ALA A 240 9.92 -14.29 -9.31
N VAL A 241 9.18 -13.69 -10.25
CA VAL A 241 9.75 -12.86 -11.32
C VAL A 241 10.50 -11.65 -10.76
N ASP A 242 9.89 -10.94 -9.81
CA ASP A 242 10.51 -9.76 -9.19
C ASP A 242 11.77 -10.13 -8.40
N LEU A 243 11.76 -11.25 -7.68
CA LEU A 243 12.92 -11.77 -6.97
C LEU A 243 14.06 -12.18 -7.92
N LEU A 244 13.74 -12.79 -9.06
CA LEU A 244 14.76 -13.13 -10.08
C LEU A 244 15.36 -11.88 -10.71
N ARG A 245 14.57 -10.84 -10.95
CA ARG A 245 15.05 -9.53 -11.40
C ARG A 245 15.97 -8.89 -10.37
N LEU A 246 15.58 -8.96 -9.09
CA LEU A 246 16.40 -8.48 -7.98
C LEU A 246 17.71 -9.27 -7.91
N GLN A 247 17.67 -10.60 -7.97
CA GLN A 247 18.85 -11.46 -7.95
C GLN A 247 19.81 -11.13 -9.12
N LEU A 248 19.27 -10.92 -10.32
CA LEU A 248 20.06 -10.53 -11.49
C LEU A 248 20.74 -9.17 -11.24
N ARG A 249 20.00 -8.18 -10.78
CA ARG A 249 20.54 -6.84 -10.49
C ARG A 249 21.66 -6.89 -9.45
N LEU A 250 21.45 -7.56 -8.31
CA LEU A 250 22.44 -7.66 -7.24
C LEU A 250 23.69 -8.43 -7.67
N ASN A 251 23.54 -9.51 -8.45
CA ASN A 251 24.68 -10.24 -9.03
C ASN A 251 25.52 -9.36 -9.95
N LEU A 252 24.89 -8.59 -10.84
CA LEU A 252 25.61 -7.67 -11.73
C LEU A 252 26.33 -6.55 -10.95
N GLN A 253 25.70 -6.00 -9.91
CA GLN A 253 26.31 -5.00 -9.03
C GLN A 253 27.52 -5.54 -8.27
N ALA A 254 27.50 -6.83 -7.92
CA ALA A 254 28.62 -7.52 -7.29
C ALA A 254 29.74 -7.95 -8.27
N GLY A 255 29.60 -7.61 -9.56
CA GLY A 255 30.59 -7.97 -10.60
C GLY A 255 30.41 -9.40 -11.15
N GLY A 256 29.34 -10.09 -10.82
CA GLY A 256 28.99 -11.39 -11.38
C GLY A 256 28.33 -11.26 -12.77
N ASP A 257 28.19 -12.38 -13.49
CA ASP A 257 27.59 -12.42 -14.84
C ASP A 257 26.05 -12.51 -14.82
N GLY A 258 25.45 -12.85 -13.67
CA GLY A 258 24.00 -12.99 -13.49
C GLY A 258 23.37 -14.09 -14.38
N SER A 259 24.18 -14.96 -15.00
CA SER A 259 23.72 -15.95 -16.00
C SER A 259 22.64 -16.89 -15.44
N ARG A 260 22.82 -17.38 -14.20
CA ARG A 260 21.86 -18.27 -13.54
C ARG A 260 20.50 -17.61 -13.32
N ALA A 261 20.48 -16.39 -12.77
CA ALA A 261 19.25 -15.65 -12.54
C ALA A 261 18.55 -15.32 -13.87
N ARG A 262 19.31 -14.95 -14.89
CA ARG A 262 18.83 -14.66 -16.24
C ARG A 262 18.15 -15.88 -16.89
N GLN A 263 18.79 -17.03 -16.85
CA GLN A 263 18.21 -18.27 -17.41
C GLN A 263 16.92 -18.70 -16.69
N ARG A 264 16.88 -18.53 -15.35
CA ARG A 264 15.68 -18.86 -14.55
C ARG A 264 14.54 -17.88 -14.87
N LEU A 265 14.82 -16.59 -14.95
CA LEU A 265 13.85 -15.56 -15.33
C LEU A 265 13.26 -15.85 -16.72
N GLU A 266 14.10 -16.18 -17.68
CA GLU A 266 13.65 -16.53 -19.03
C GLU A 266 12.74 -17.77 -19.08
N ARG A 267 13.13 -18.83 -18.36
CA ARG A 267 12.28 -20.03 -18.29
C ARG A 267 10.93 -19.74 -17.66
N LEU A 268 10.92 -18.96 -16.58
CA LEU A 268 9.68 -18.58 -15.89
C LEU A 268 8.81 -17.67 -16.75
N SER A 269 9.39 -16.67 -17.41
CA SER A 269 8.67 -15.75 -18.29
C SER A 269 8.05 -16.47 -19.50
N ARG A 270 8.75 -17.45 -20.09
CA ARG A 270 8.17 -18.28 -21.15
C ARG A 270 6.99 -19.13 -20.64
N ARG A 271 7.10 -19.67 -19.42
CA ARG A 271 6.02 -20.46 -18.82
C ARG A 271 4.78 -19.65 -18.49
N LEU A 272 4.97 -18.37 -18.16
CA LEU A 272 3.90 -17.42 -17.82
C LEU A 272 3.36 -16.63 -19.03
N ASP A 273 3.94 -16.83 -20.23
CA ASP A 273 3.70 -16.00 -21.42
C ASP A 273 3.95 -14.50 -21.16
N ASP A 274 4.94 -14.19 -20.30
CA ASP A 274 5.34 -12.82 -19.97
C ASP A 274 6.18 -12.23 -21.09
N ARG A 275 5.50 -11.76 -22.14
CA ARG A 275 6.13 -11.17 -23.32
C ARG A 275 6.91 -9.91 -23.02
N TYR A 276 6.48 -9.12 -22.03
CA TYR A 276 7.19 -7.89 -21.65
C TYR A 276 8.61 -8.20 -21.15
N THR A 277 8.76 -9.14 -20.23
CA THR A 277 10.09 -9.57 -19.75
C THR A 277 10.94 -10.19 -20.86
N LEU A 278 10.32 -10.94 -21.79
CA LEU A 278 11.03 -11.55 -22.90
C LEU A 278 11.51 -10.51 -23.92
N LEU A 279 10.71 -9.49 -24.21
CA LEU A 279 11.05 -8.40 -25.13
C LEU A 279 12.14 -7.48 -24.59
N GLN A 280 12.13 -7.15 -23.31
CA GLN A 280 13.20 -6.34 -22.67
C GLN A 280 14.59 -6.98 -22.80
N ARG A 281 14.66 -8.25 -23.15
CA ARG A 281 15.89 -9.03 -23.24
C ARG A 281 16.33 -9.35 -24.66
N SER A 282 15.42 -9.21 -25.64
CA SER A 282 15.84 -9.24 -27.03
C SER A 282 16.60 -7.94 -27.30
N ASP A 283 17.63 -7.99 -28.15
CA ASP A 283 18.31 -6.78 -28.67
C ASP A 283 17.37 -5.95 -29.57
N ALA A 284 16.07 -6.04 -29.30
CA ALA A 284 15.05 -5.28 -29.98
C ALA A 284 15.22 -3.80 -29.63
N ASP A 285 15.17 -2.98 -30.65
CA ASP A 285 15.22 -1.54 -30.58
C ASP A 285 14.29 -1.02 -29.46
N PRO A 286 14.80 -0.25 -28.49
CA PRO A 286 14.00 0.34 -27.42
C PRO A 286 12.80 1.12 -27.94
N ASP A 287 12.93 1.80 -29.09
CA ASP A 287 11.86 2.57 -29.72
C ASP A 287 10.75 1.67 -30.27
N ALA A 288 11.08 0.48 -30.77
CA ALA A 288 10.10 -0.51 -31.22
C ALA A 288 9.31 -1.09 -30.02
N LEU A 289 9.96 -1.31 -28.87
CA LEU A 289 9.33 -1.74 -27.65
C LEU A 289 8.34 -0.68 -27.11
N ASP A 290 8.75 0.58 -27.10
CA ASP A 290 7.93 1.72 -26.69
C ASP A 290 6.71 1.91 -27.59
N GLN A 291 6.86 1.72 -28.91
CA GLN A 291 5.76 1.77 -29.85
C GLN A 291 4.75 0.64 -29.62
N GLN A 292 5.21 -0.60 -29.35
CA GLN A 292 4.34 -1.72 -29.04
C GLN A 292 3.58 -1.53 -27.72
N LEU A 293 4.20 -0.93 -26.71
CA LEU A 293 3.57 -0.62 -25.43
C LEU A 293 2.57 0.54 -25.52
N ARG A 294 2.78 1.48 -26.44
CA ARG A 294 1.91 2.65 -26.65
C ARG A 294 0.80 2.41 -27.68
N SER A 295 0.86 1.34 -28.45
CA SER A 295 -0.18 1.02 -29.43
C SER A 295 -1.53 0.81 -28.77
N PRO A 296 -2.64 1.33 -29.34
CA PRO A 296 -3.98 1.08 -28.84
C PRO A 296 -4.21 -0.42 -28.73
N ARG A 297 -4.55 -0.89 -27.58
CA ARG A 297 -4.75 -2.32 -27.31
C ARG A 297 -5.98 -2.80 -28.05
N GLN A 298 -5.83 -3.80 -28.87
CA GLN A 298 -6.97 -4.57 -29.36
C GLN A 298 -7.59 -5.32 -28.17
N PRO A 299 -8.92 -5.52 -28.15
CA PRO A 299 -9.56 -6.34 -27.13
C PRO A 299 -8.89 -7.74 -27.08
N GLY A 300 -8.27 -8.07 -25.94
CA GLY A 300 -7.48 -9.29 -25.78
C GLY A 300 -5.98 -9.09 -25.64
N GLY A 301 -5.45 -7.87 -25.86
CA GLY A 301 -4.06 -7.50 -25.55
C GLY A 301 -2.96 -8.10 -26.39
N HIS A 302 -3.29 -8.83 -27.44
CA HIS A 302 -2.33 -9.47 -28.33
C HIS A 302 -2.37 -8.81 -29.72
N ALA A 303 -1.44 -7.90 -29.98
CA ALA A 303 -1.06 -7.65 -31.35
C ALA A 303 -0.42 -8.94 -31.89
N ALA A 304 -0.98 -9.53 -32.92
CA ALA A 304 -0.38 -10.68 -33.59
C ALA A 304 1.01 -10.26 -34.09
N LEU A 305 2.04 -10.69 -33.38
CA LEU A 305 3.41 -10.65 -33.86
C LEU A 305 3.50 -11.67 -35.00
N GLY A 306 3.29 -11.24 -36.25
CA GLY A 306 3.56 -12.15 -37.35
C GLY A 306 2.71 -12.09 -38.60
N GLU A 307 1.99 -11.03 -38.84
CA GLU A 307 1.51 -10.77 -40.22
C GLU A 307 2.28 -9.59 -40.83
N SER A 308 3.54 -9.81 -41.17
CA SER A 308 4.18 -9.09 -42.24
C SER A 308 3.43 -9.50 -43.49
N SER A 309 2.41 -8.75 -43.81
CA SER A 309 1.71 -8.81 -45.08
C SER A 309 2.70 -8.48 -46.17
N SER A 310 3.27 -9.50 -46.78
CA SER A 310 3.89 -9.40 -48.10
C SER A 310 2.75 -9.18 -49.10
N ALA A 311 2.21 -7.97 -49.10
CA ALA A 311 1.42 -7.49 -50.22
C ALA A 311 2.38 -7.29 -51.39
N GLY A 312 2.53 -8.35 -52.19
CA GLY A 312 3.20 -8.27 -53.48
C GLY A 312 2.51 -7.22 -54.34
N SER A 313 3.23 -6.15 -54.64
CA SER A 313 2.84 -5.19 -55.66
C SER A 313 2.75 -5.92 -57.00
N PRO A 314 1.67 -5.79 -57.75
CA PRO A 314 1.60 -6.34 -59.10
C PRO A 314 2.55 -5.54 -59.99
N VAL A 315 3.54 -6.25 -60.56
CA VAL A 315 4.39 -5.73 -61.62
C VAL A 315 3.52 -5.54 -62.85
N ILE A 316 3.27 -4.28 -63.22
CA ILE A 316 2.65 -3.91 -64.48
C ILE A 316 3.71 -4.05 -65.57
N ALA A 317 3.54 -5.06 -66.46
CA ALA A 317 4.34 -5.21 -67.65
C ALA A 317 4.02 -4.10 -68.71
N PRO A 318 5.01 -3.51 -69.36
CA PRO A 318 4.76 -2.52 -70.41
C PRO A 318 4.25 -3.22 -71.70
N SER A 319 3.14 -2.70 -72.22
CA SER A 319 2.60 -3.07 -73.51
C SER A 319 3.53 -2.64 -74.66
N PRO A 320 3.69 -3.43 -75.69
CA PRO A 320 4.40 -2.99 -76.90
C PRO A 320 3.49 -2.09 -77.76
N SER A 321 4.01 -0.95 -78.19
CA SER A 321 3.42 -0.08 -79.17
C SER A 321 3.88 -0.46 -80.58
N PRO A 322 3.10 -0.15 -81.67
CA PRO A 322 3.22 -0.66 -83.01
C PRO A 322 4.40 -0.08 -83.80
#